data_8d1542b1df5b6e19eaf816510891ffd3
#
_entry.id   8d1542b1df5b6e19eaf816510891ffd3
#
_cell.length_a   1.000
_cell.length_b   1.000
_cell.length_c   1.000
_cell.angle_alpha   90.00
_cell.angle_beta   90.00
_cell.angle_gamma   90.00
#
_symmetry.space_group_name_H-M   'P 1'
#
loop_
_entity.id
_entity.type
_entity.pdbx_description
1 polymer ?
#
loop_
_entity_poly.entity_id
_entity_poly.type
_entity_poly.pdbx_seq_one_letter_code
_entity_poly.pdbx_strand_id
1 'polypeptide(L)'
;MSITRRIYVSLPADPWLTTNLNDLKWGIVEEIEKLGYTPEIFTNPRGKPGLASPKAWNPRDADEIARRCVGAAVLGMPRWNFQDTQGQSALLPTEFNHYEGALARTLGLPILVLVQRDVRRRVVFDSGFGGYVGEFEASSNLEWLHTDEFRVPF
;
A
#
# COMPACT_ATOMS: atom_id res chain seq x y z
N MET A 1 12.71 27.15 3.35
CA MET A 1 11.86 26.09 3.93
C MET A 1 11.85 24.91 2.97
N SER A 2 12.30 23.75 3.41
CA SER A 2 12.19 22.51 2.60
C SER A 2 10.72 22.12 2.56
N ILE A 3 10.13 22.05 1.37
CA ILE A 3 8.77 21.53 1.18
C ILE A 3 8.86 20.02 1.42
N THR A 4 8.28 19.55 2.51
CA THR A 4 8.19 18.12 2.80
C THR A 4 7.25 17.45 1.79
N ARG A 5 7.78 16.62 0.89
CA ARG A 5 6.98 15.84 -0.06
C ARG A 5 6.47 14.60 0.64
N ARG A 6 5.16 14.37 0.59
CA ARG A 6 4.49 13.28 1.30
C ARG A 6 3.93 12.26 0.32
N ILE A 7 4.04 10.99 0.67
CA ILE A 7 3.45 9.87 -0.08
C ILE A 7 2.40 9.22 0.80
N TYR A 8 1.17 9.13 0.30
CA TYR A 8 0.11 8.37 0.95
C TYR A 8 0.40 6.88 0.81
N VAL A 9 0.47 6.15 1.93
CA VAL A 9 0.77 4.71 1.91
C VAL A 9 -0.42 3.92 2.45
N SER A 10 -1.10 3.23 1.55
CA SER A 10 -2.18 2.30 1.87
C SER A 10 -1.60 0.92 2.10
N LEU A 11 -1.68 0.43 3.31
CA LEU A 11 -1.10 -0.87 3.70
C LEU A 11 -2.01 -1.61 4.70
N PRO A 12 -1.95 -2.96 4.73
CA PRO A 12 -2.71 -3.75 5.70
C PRO A 12 -2.10 -3.66 7.10
N ALA A 13 -2.92 -3.92 8.11
CA ALA A 13 -2.48 -3.96 9.50
C ALA A 13 -1.58 -5.18 9.79
N ASP A 14 -0.60 -5.01 10.69
CA ASP A 14 0.40 -6.01 11.05
C ASP A 14 -0.17 -7.38 11.46
N PRO A 15 -1.23 -7.49 12.30
CA PRO A 15 -1.69 -8.77 12.82
C PRO A 15 -2.12 -9.79 11.77
N TRP A 16 -2.35 -9.35 10.54
CA TRP A 16 -2.87 -10.20 9.47
C TRP A 16 -1.80 -10.77 8.55
N LEU A 17 -0.55 -10.33 8.72
CA LEU A 17 0.55 -10.69 7.84
C LEU A 17 1.51 -11.66 8.52
N THR A 18 2.16 -12.49 7.70
CA THR A 18 3.33 -13.25 8.13
C THR A 18 4.48 -12.29 8.50
N THR A 19 5.46 -12.80 9.25
CA THR A 19 6.64 -12.00 9.62
C THR A 19 7.34 -11.43 8.39
N ASN A 20 7.57 -12.25 7.35
CA ASN A 20 8.23 -11.81 6.13
C ASN A 20 7.48 -10.67 5.43
N LEU A 21 6.16 -10.77 5.34
CA LEU A 21 5.33 -9.74 4.71
C LEU A 21 5.27 -8.46 5.56
N ASN A 22 5.29 -8.58 6.88
CA ASN A 22 5.41 -7.43 7.76
C ASN A 22 6.75 -6.72 7.58
N ASP A 23 7.84 -7.47 7.53
CA ASP A 23 9.18 -6.91 7.31
C ASP A 23 9.26 -6.24 5.94
N LEU A 24 8.76 -6.91 4.89
CA LEU A 24 8.70 -6.35 3.52
C LEU A 24 7.90 -5.05 3.48
N LYS A 25 6.71 -5.03 4.07
CA LYS A 25 5.86 -3.84 4.15
C LYS A 25 6.59 -2.65 4.76
N TRP A 26 7.23 -2.84 5.91
CA TRP A 26 7.97 -1.77 6.57
C TRP A 26 9.26 -1.40 5.84
N GLY A 27 9.91 -2.36 5.17
CA GLY A 27 11.03 -2.10 4.28
C GLY A 27 10.64 -1.18 3.12
N ILE A 28 9.46 -1.38 2.51
CA ILE A 28 8.93 -0.48 1.46
C ILE A 28 8.74 0.94 2.01
N VAL A 29 8.19 1.08 3.21
CA VAL A 29 8.03 2.38 3.86
C VAL A 29 9.38 3.07 4.09
N GLU A 30 10.39 2.31 4.51
CA GLU A 30 11.76 2.83 4.69
C GLU A 30 12.42 3.25 3.37
N GLU A 31 12.16 2.54 2.27
CA GLU A 31 12.65 2.96 0.94
C GLU A 31 12.03 4.30 0.52
N ILE A 32 10.74 4.53 0.79
CA ILE A 32 10.09 5.84 0.58
C ILE A 32 10.82 6.95 1.37
N GLU A 33 11.16 6.69 2.64
CA GLU A 33 11.90 7.64 3.48
C GLU A 33 13.31 7.90 2.95
N LYS A 34 14.03 6.87 2.49
CA LYS A 34 15.38 7.00 1.89
C LYS A 34 15.40 7.87 0.64
N LEU A 35 14.31 7.90 -0.11
CA LEU A 35 14.14 8.79 -1.27
C LEU A 35 13.79 10.25 -0.89
N GLY A 36 13.73 10.55 0.40
CA GLY A 36 13.45 11.90 0.91
C GLY A 36 11.97 12.26 0.96
N TYR A 37 11.09 11.28 0.87
CA TYR A 37 9.66 11.47 1.07
C TYR A 37 9.26 11.15 2.51
N THR A 38 8.16 11.74 2.95
CA THR A 38 7.53 11.39 4.23
C THR A 38 6.34 10.48 3.95
N PRO A 39 6.35 9.20 4.40
CA PRO A 39 5.20 8.33 4.27
C PRO A 39 4.09 8.76 5.22
N GLU A 40 2.89 8.93 4.67
CA GLU A 40 1.65 9.19 5.41
C GLU A 40 0.82 7.91 5.46
N ILE A 41 0.71 7.34 6.64
CA ILE A 41 0.01 6.08 6.90
C ILE A 41 -1.14 6.37 7.84
N PHE A 42 -2.35 5.94 7.50
CA PHE A 42 -3.54 6.22 8.31
C PHE A 42 -3.44 5.66 9.73
N THR A 43 -2.97 4.42 9.88
CA THR A 43 -2.67 3.80 11.17
C THR A 43 -1.20 3.50 11.26
N ASN A 44 -0.49 4.18 12.16
CA ASN A 44 0.95 4.01 12.32
C ASN A 44 1.28 3.41 13.70
N PRO A 45 1.27 2.07 13.83
CA PRO A 45 1.54 1.42 15.11
C PRO A 45 3.00 1.58 15.57
N ARG A 46 3.91 1.99 14.68
CA ARG A 46 5.34 2.20 15.00
C ARG A 46 5.69 3.63 15.42
N GLY A 47 4.69 4.51 15.56
CA GLY A 47 4.90 5.88 16.05
C GLY A 47 5.77 6.77 15.15
N LYS A 48 5.96 6.40 13.87
CA LYS A 48 6.68 7.25 12.91
C LYS A 48 5.90 8.54 12.67
N PRO A 49 6.58 9.68 12.47
CA PRO A 49 5.91 10.93 12.20
C PRO A 49 5.10 10.84 10.90
N GLY A 50 3.84 10.97 11.02
CA GLY A 50 2.82 10.99 10.02
C GLY A 50 1.53 11.36 10.72
N LEU A 51 0.47 11.63 9.99
CA LEU A 51 -0.84 11.84 10.59
C LEU A 51 -1.41 10.49 11.05
N ALA A 52 -0.72 9.85 11.98
CA ALA A 52 -1.26 8.71 12.67
C ALA A 52 -2.45 9.18 13.48
N SER A 53 -3.64 8.99 12.97
CA SER A 53 -4.81 9.05 13.82
C SER A 53 -4.83 7.75 14.65
N PRO A 54 -4.75 7.81 15.98
CA PRO A 54 -4.99 6.65 16.83
C PRO A 54 -6.47 6.21 16.79
N LYS A 55 -7.28 6.94 16.06
CA LYS A 55 -8.71 6.66 15.87
C LYS A 55 -8.96 5.63 14.79
N ALA A 56 -10.11 5.01 14.84
CA ALA A 56 -10.59 4.15 13.77
C ALA A 56 -10.56 4.86 12.42
N TRP A 57 -10.21 4.13 11.36
CA TRP A 57 -10.21 4.65 10.00
C TRP A 57 -11.57 5.27 9.64
N ASN A 58 -11.53 6.42 8.99
CA ASN A 58 -12.73 7.05 8.45
C ASN A 58 -12.41 7.78 7.14
N PRO A 59 -13.40 7.93 6.23
CA PRO A 59 -13.19 8.50 4.91
C PRO A 59 -12.70 9.95 4.91
N ARG A 60 -13.16 10.75 5.86
CA ARG A 60 -12.80 12.17 5.93
C ARG A 60 -11.31 12.37 6.23
N ASP A 61 -10.79 11.64 7.21
CA ASP A 61 -9.39 11.76 7.58
C ASP A 61 -8.49 11.19 6.46
N ALA A 62 -8.95 10.12 5.78
CA ALA A 62 -8.24 9.57 4.62
C ALA A 62 -8.14 10.60 3.48
N ASP A 63 -9.24 11.30 3.17
CA ASP A 63 -9.26 12.38 2.17
C ASP A 63 -8.33 13.54 2.56
N GLU A 64 -8.38 13.98 3.81
CA GLU A 64 -7.53 15.07 4.31
C GLU A 64 -6.03 14.72 4.24
N ILE A 65 -5.66 13.47 4.52
CA ILE A 65 -4.28 12.98 4.41
C ILE A 65 -3.87 12.94 2.93
N ALA A 66 -4.69 12.32 2.07
CA ALA A 66 -4.36 12.14 0.66
C ALA A 66 -4.16 13.48 -0.07
N ARG A 67 -4.96 14.50 0.24
CA ARG A 67 -4.84 15.85 -0.36
C ARG A 67 -3.52 16.54 -0.07
N ARG A 68 -2.76 16.12 0.92
CA ARG A 68 -1.44 16.68 1.28
C ARG A 68 -0.29 15.91 0.64
N CYS A 69 -0.59 14.84 -0.05
CA CYS A 69 0.40 13.96 -0.66
C CYS A 69 0.66 14.34 -2.11
N VAL A 70 1.85 14.04 -2.59
CA VAL A 70 2.27 14.24 -4.00
C VAL A 70 2.19 12.94 -4.80
N GLY A 71 1.91 11.82 -4.16
CA GLY A 71 1.75 10.50 -4.75
C GLY A 71 1.19 9.51 -3.75
N ALA A 72 0.92 8.31 -4.19
CA ALA A 72 0.42 7.22 -3.35
C ALA A 72 1.12 5.90 -3.67
N ALA A 73 1.31 5.07 -2.64
CA ALA A 73 1.71 3.68 -2.75
C ALA A 73 0.62 2.80 -2.13
N VAL A 74 0.18 1.77 -2.85
CA VAL A 74 -0.88 0.86 -2.40
C VAL A 74 -0.33 -0.56 -2.37
N LEU A 75 -0.30 -1.16 -1.18
CA LEU A 75 0.26 -2.48 -0.94
C LEU A 75 -0.85 -3.53 -0.82
N GLY A 76 -1.00 -4.32 -1.86
CA GLY A 76 -1.97 -5.42 -1.96
C GLY A 76 -1.44 -6.71 -1.35
N MET A 77 -1.53 -6.83 -0.04
CA MET A 77 -1.21 -8.04 0.70
C MET A 77 -2.49 -8.73 1.19
N PRO A 78 -2.49 -10.06 1.37
CA PRO A 78 -3.71 -10.78 1.71
C PRO A 78 -4.24 -10.39 3.09
N ARG A 79 -5.52 -10.11 3.16
CA ARG A 79 -6.29 -9.91 4.38
C ARG A 79 -7.30 -11.02 4.59
N TRP A 80 -7.93 -11.43 3.51
CA TRP A 80 -8.99 -12.41 3.53
C TRP A 80 -8.66 -13.60 2.65
N ASN A 81 -8.95 -14.80 3.14
CA ASN A 81 -9.04 -16.00 2.34
C ASN A 81 -10.52 -16.40 2.27
N PHE A 82 -11.06 -16.45 1.08
CA PHE A 82 -12.48 -16.63 0.88
C PHE A 82 -12.75 -17.60 -0.28
N GLN A 83 -13.86 -18.32 -0.23
CA GLN A 83 -14.35 -19.11 -1.35
C GLN A 83 -15.48 -18.38 -2.08
N ASP A 84 -15.41 -18.34 -3.40
CA ASP A 84 -16.50 -17.80 -4.21
C ASP A 84 -17.67 -18.79 -4.30
N THR A 85 -18.75 -18.38 -4.98
CA THR A 85 -19.96 -19.20 -5.15
C THR A 85 -19.73 -20.49 -5.98
N GLN A 86 -18.58 -20.61 -6.63
CA GLN A 86 -18.14 -21.78 -7.39
C GLN A 86 -17.14 -22.65 -6.63
N GLY A 87 -16.85 -22.31 -5.37
CA GLY A 87 -15.93 -23.04 -4.51
C GLY A 87 -14.45 -22.75 -4.77
N GLN A 88 -14.13 -21.73 -5.58
CA GLN A 88 -12.74 -21.33 -5.83
C GLN A 88 -12.22 -20.44 -4.71
N SER A 89 -11.08 -20.80 -4.14
CA SER A 89 -10.41 -19.98 -3.12
C SER A 89 -9.75 -18.75 -3.74
N ALA A 90 -9.84 -17.63 -3.04
CA ALA A 90 -9.19 -16.39 -3.44
C ALA A 90 -8.63 -15.64 -2.23
N LEU A 91 -7.42 -15.12 -2.36
CA LEU A 91 -6.84 -14.16 -1.42
C LEU A 91 -7.26 -12.75 -1.83
N LEU A 92 -7.77 -11.99 -0.88
CA LEU A 92 -8.19 -10.61 -1.11
C LEU A 92 -7.44 -9.64 -0.20
N PRO A 93 -7.09 -8.45 -0.70
CA PRO A 93 -6.53 -7.37 0.11
C PRO A 93 -7.64 -6.73 0.96
N THR A 94 -7.32 -5.66 1.68
CA THR A 94 -8.33 -4.92 2.45
C THR A 94 -9.21 -4.08 1.53
N GLU A 95 -10.46 -3.88 1.92
CA GLU A 95 -11.39 -2.95 1.29
C GLU A 95 -10.84 -1.51 1.31
N PHE A 96 -10.09 -1.17 2.36
CA PHE A 96 -9.45 0.13 2.51
C PHE A 96 -8.41 0.42 1.42
N ASN A 97 -7.63 -0.59 0.99
CA ASN A 97 -6.72 -0.44 -0.14
C ASN A 97 -7.45 0.01 -1.41
N HIS A 98 -8.63 -0.56 -1.67
CA HIS A 98 -9.44 -0.18 -2.83
C HIS A 98 -9.97 1.25 -2.71
N TYR A 99 -10.48 1.62 -1.55
CA TYR A 99 -10.97 2.97 -1.30
C TYR A 99 -9.84 4.01 -1.43
N GLU A 100 -8.73 3.77 -0.77
CA GLU A 100 -7.59 4.68 -0.73
C GLU A 100 -6.92 4.83 -2.09
N GLY A 101 -6.80 3.74 -2.85
CA GLY A 101 -6.31 3.78 -4.23
C GLY A 101 -7.25 4.54 -5.17
N ALA A 102 -8.56 4.35 -5.04
CA ALA A 102 -9.56 5.10 -5.81
C ALA A 102 -9.54 6.59 -5.45
N LEU A 103 -9.37 6.91 -4.17
CA LEU A 103 -9.22 8.28 -3.69
C LEU A 103 -7.99 8.96 -4.29
N ALA A 104 -6.82 8.29 -4.23
CA ALA A 104 -5.59 8.80 -4.83
C ALA A 104 -5.75 9.08 -6.33
N ARG A 105 -6.41 8.17 -7.07
CA ARG A 105 -6.70 8.37 -8.48
C ARG A 105 -7.62 9.57 -8.73
N THR A 106 -8.68 9.70 -7.94
CA THR A 106 -9.63 10.84 -8.05
C THR A 106 -8.94 12.17 -7.81
N LEU A 107 -7.94 12.20 -6.92
CA LEU A 107 -7.11 13.37 -6.65
C LEU A 107 -6.01 13.60 -7.71
N GLY A 108 -5.89 12.73 -8.71
CA GLY A 108 -4.87 12.84 -9.77
C GLY A 108 -3.45 12.55 -9.29
N LEU A 109 -3.29 11.83 -8.17
CA LEU A 109 -1.97 11.46 -7.67
C LEU A 109 -1.36 10.36 -8.53
N PRO A 110 -0.04 10.40 -8.80
CA PRO A 110 0.69 9.22 -9.27
C PRO A 110 0.55 8.07 -8.26
N ILE A 111 0.30 6.86 -8.76
CA ILE A 111 0.06 5.69 -7.89
C ILE A 111 1.05 4.58 -8.24
N LEU A 112 1.80 4.11 -7.25
CA LEU A 112 2.56 2.87 -7.27
C LEU A 112 1.73 1.79 -6.59
N VAL A 113 1.42 0.71 -7.30
CA VAL A 113 0.75 -0.46 -6.75
C VAL A 113 1.75 -1.60 -6.63
N LEU A 114 1.88 -2.18 -5.44
CA LEU A 114 2.68 -3.37 -5.18
C LEU A 114 1.75 -4.45 -4.65
N VAL A 115 1.64 -5.59 -5.33
CA VAL A 115 0.66 -6.63 -5.00
C VAL A 115 1.32 -8.01 -4.92
N GLN A 116 0.94 -8.79 -3.91
CA GLN A 116 1.32 -10.20 -3.85
C GLN A 116 0.68 -10.95 -5.02
N ARG A 117 1.44 -11.78 -5.72
CA ARG A 117 1.05 -12.39 -7.00
C ARG A 117 -0.23 -13.20 -6.95
N ASP A 118 -0.50 -13.90 -5.86
CA ASP A 118 -1.68 -14.74 -5.66
C ASP A 118 -2.88 -13.99 -5.06
N VAL A 119 -2.74 -12.70 -4.73
CA VAL A 119 -3.87 -11.85 -4.39
C VAL A 119 -4.69 -11.57 -5.64
N ARG A 120 -6.00 -11.81 -5.57
CA ARG A 120 -6.92 -11.58 -6.68
C ARG A 120 -6.93 -10.12 -7.09
N ARG A 121 -6.56 -9.87 -8.35
CA ARG A 121 -6.52 -8.52 -8.90
C ARG A 121 -7.92 -8.02 -9.20
N ARG A 122 -8.27 -6.91 -8.60
CA ARG A 122 -9.55 -6.22 -8.80
C ARG A 122 -9.34 -4.74 -8.55
N VAL A 123 -10.08 -3.89 -9.27
CA VAL A 123 -10.09 -2.44 -9.08
C VAL A 123 -8.67 -1.85 -9.09
N VAL A 124 -8.17 -1.35 -7.95
CA VAL A 124 -6.86 -0.68 -7.87
C VAL A 124 -5.67 -1.59 -8.23
N PHE A 125 -5.81 -2.89 -8.05
CA PHE A 125 -4.77 -3.88 -8.37
C PHE A 125 -4.85 -4.39 -9.81
N ASP A 126 -5.85 -3.97 -10.57
CA ASP A 126 -5.96 -4.29 -11.99
C ASP A 126 -5.07 -3.33 -12.80
N SER A 127 -4.33 -3.87 -13.76
CA SER A 127 -3.44 -3.09 -14.64
C SER A 127 -4.17 -1.98 -15.43
N GLY A 128 -5.47 -2.14 -15.65
CA GLY A 128 -6.32 -1.14 -16.31
C GLY A 128 -6.71 0.06 -15.44
N PHE A 129 -6.48 -0.01 -14.13
CA PHE A 129 -6.87 1.08 -13.23
C PHE A 129 -6.03 2.36 -13.43
N GLY A 130 -4.83 2.23 -13.93
CA GLY A 130 -3.93 3.34 -14.24
C GLY A 130 -2.93 3.62 -13.12
N GLY A 131 -1.79 3.05 -13.24
CA GLY A 131 -0.65 3.11 -12.36
C GLY A 131 0.30 1.98 -12.69
N TYR A 132 1.50 2.02 -12.18
CA TYR A 132 2.41 0.88 -12.27
C TYR A 132 1.99 -0.17 -11.23
N VAL A 133 1.92 -1.42 -11.67
CA VAL A 133 1.65 -2.56 -10.78
C VAL A 133 2.88 -3.47 -10.74
N GLY A 134 3.59 -3.45 -9.62
CA GLY A 134 4.67 -4.38 -9.31
C GLY A 134 4.16 -5.58 -8.54
N GLU A 135 4.77 -6.73 -8.75
CA GLU A 135 4.39 -7.99 -8.11
C GLU A 135 5.49 -8.54 -7.23
N PHE A 136 5.12 -9.14 -6.12
CA PHE A 136 6.01 -9.91 -5.26
C PHE A 136 5.36 -11.23 -4.86
N GLU A 137 6.19 -12.19 -4.44
CA GLU A 137 5.72 -13.50 -3.99
C GLU A 137 5.31 -13.50 -2.51
N ALA A 138 4.48 -14.45 -2.10
CA ALA A 138 4.14 -14.66 -0.70
C ALA A 138 5.38 -14.94 0.19
N SER A 139 6.42 -15.51 -0.41
CA SER A 139 7.71 -15.80 0.24
C SER A 139 8.71 -14.64 0.18
N SER A 140 8.38 -13.53 -0.50
CA SER A 140 9.27 -12.38 -0.61
C SER A 140 9.59 -11.79 0.77
N ASN A 141 10.81 -11.32 0.89
CA ASN A 141 11.36 -10.70 2.08
C ASN A 141 12.07 -9.38 1.70
N LEU A 142 12.87 -8.82 2.58
CA LEU A 142 13.60 -7.57 2.33
C LEU A 142 14.56 -7.63 1.12
N GLU A 143 15.01 -8.82 0.70
CA GLU A 143 15.87 -8.96 -0.48
C GLU A 143 15.15 -8.56 -1.77
N TRP A 144 13.83 -8.71 -1.83
CA TRP A 144 13.03 -8.27 -2.97
C TRP A 144 13.16 -6.77 -3.25
N LEU A 145 13.42 -5.95 -2.23
CA LEU A 145 13.65 -4.51 -2.37
C LEU A 145 14.94 -4.16 -3.15
N HIS A 146 15.80 -5.15 -3.39
CA HIS A 146 17.04 -4.98 -4.16
C HIS A 146 16.91 -5.50 -5.60
N THR A 147 15.76 -6.05 -5.97
CA THR A 147 15.50 -6.55 -7.33
C THR A 147 15.10 -5.41 -8.28
N ASP A 148 15.30 -5.64 -9.58
CA ASP A 148 14.86 -4.69 -10.61
C ASP A 148 13.34 -4.54 -10.64
N GLU A 149 12.59 -5.56 -10.25
CA GLU A 149 11.12 -5.54 -10.15
C GLU A 149 10.61 -4.46 -9.19
N PHE A 150 11.37 -4.22 -8.12
CA PHE A 150 11.09 -3.13 -7.20
C PHE A 150 11.76 -1.82 -7.62
N ARG A 151 13.04 -1.87 -7.98
CA ARG A 151 13.89 -0.69 -8.17
C ARG A 151 13.57 0.13 -9.41
N VAL A 152 13.19 -0.52 -10.52
CA VAL A 152 12.95 0.19 -11.78
C VAL A 152 11.73 1.10 -11.72
N PRO A 153 10.58 0.69 -11.15
CA PRO A 153 9.42 1.57 -11.04
C PRO A 153 9.47 2.54 -9.87
N PHE A 154 10.33 2.32 -8.90
CA PHE A 154 10.43 3.10 -7.68
C PHE A 154 11.44 4.24 -7.81
#